data_43eab42caafd904a21339495302ea17b
#
_entry.id   43eab42caafd904a21339495302ea17b
#
_cell.length_a   1.000
_cell.length_b   1.000
_cell.length_c   1.000
_cell.angle_alpha   90.00
_cell.angle_beta   90.00
_cell.angle_gamma   90.00
#
_symmetry.space_group_name_H-M   'P 1'
#
loop_
_entity.id
_entity.type
_entity.pdbx_description
1 polymer ?
#
loop_
_entity_poly.entity_id
_entity_poly.type
_entity_poly.pdbx_seq_one_letter_code
_entity_poly.pdbx_strand_id
1 'polypeptide(L)'
;DAADYPGFDLGFADAGNKGFEALAWDARSRSLMLGKERSPMGLFSLPFPGEDGAAGVMQPFNYGNLGMRDISSLSIDARTGHALVLSDESRMLLELDRSGHPVSFLSLTGGLNGLEQGIKQAEGVTMDEEGNIYIVAEPNLFYVFSKAQPDAS
;
A
#
# COMPACT_ATOMS: atom_id res chain seq x y z
N ASP A 1 17.44 -23.02 -4.32
CA ASP A 1 16.28 -23.69 -4.94
C ASP A 1 15.00 -23.21 -4.24
N ALA A 2 13.97 -22.77 -4.98
CA ALA A 2 12.74 -22.21 -4.37
C ALA A 2 12.00 -23.20 -3.46
N ALA A 3 12.33 -24.48 -3.54
CA ALA A 3 11.77 -25.54 -2.70
C ALA A 3 12.23 -25.48 -1.23
N ASP A 4 13.27 -24.71 -0.93
CA ASP A 4 13.85 -24.64 0.41
C ASP A 4 13.23 -23.54 1.28
N TYR A 5 12.29 -22.74 0.74
CA TYR A 5 11.63 -21.67 1.49
C TYR A 5 10.24 -22.09 1.96
N PRO A 6 9.96 -22.00 3.27
CA PRO A 6 8.66 -22.35 3.80
C PRO A 6 7.58 -21.38 3.27
N GLY A 7 6.47 -21.93 2.80
CA GLY A 7 5.26 -21.18 2.55
C GLY A 7 4.42 -21.08 3.82
N PHE A 8 3.73 -19.96 4.01
CA PHE A 8 2.82 -19.75 5.12
C PHE A 8 1.40 -19.55 4.59
N ASP A 9 0.44 -20.31 5.10
CA ASP A 9 -0.97 -20.07 4.87
C ASP A 9 -1.44 -18.93 5.79
N LEU A 10 -1.86 -17.83 5.17
CA LEU A 10 -2.36 -16.64 5.88
C LEU A 10 -3.85 -16.72 6.23
N GLY A 11 -4.50 -17.83 5.91
CA GLY A 11 -5.94 -17.99 6.07
C GLY A 11 -6.74 -17.40 4.91
N PHE A 12 -8.06 -17.30 5.08
CA PHE A 12 -9.00 -16.85 4.02
C PHE A 12 -9.09 -17.81 2.83
N ALA A 13 -9.02 -19.13 3.09
CA ALA A 13 -9.01 -20.17 2.07
C ALA A 13 -10.15 -20.05 1.03
N ASP A 14 -11.29 -19.49 1.42
CA ASP A 14 -12.48 -19.33 0.56
C ASP A 14 -12.54 -17.96 -0.16
N ALA A 15 -11.44 -17.20 -0.16
CA ALA A 15 -11.41 -15.85 -0.76
C ALA A 15 -11.57 -15.86 -2.29
N GLY A 16 -11.40 -17.00 -2.96
CA GLY A 16 -11.38 -17.07 -4.43
C GLY A 16 -10.27 -16.16 -4.98
N ASN A 17 -10.60 -15.34 -5.98
CA ASN A 17 -9.68 -14.33 -6.54
C ASN A 17 -9.66 -13.01 -5.74
N LYS A 18 -10.07 -13.01 -4.47
CA LYS A 18 -10.16 -11.83 -3.61
C LYS A 18 -9.21 -11.94 -2.42
N GLY A 19 -8.00 -12.38 -2.70
CA GLY A 19 -6.95 -12.60 -1.73
C GLY A 19 -6.23 -11.34 -1.28
N PHE A 20 -5.00 -11.52 -0.87
CA PHE A 20 -4.07 -10.44 -0.59
C PHE A 20 -3.45 -9.97 -1.91
N GLU A 21 -3.65 -8.70 -2.25
CA GLU A 21 -3.17 -8.08 -3.48
C GLU A 21 -2.01 -7.12 -3.21
N ALA A 22 -1.83 -6.72 -1.97
CA ALA A 22 -0.84 -5.73 -1.61
C ALA A 22 0.02 -6.19 -0.43
N LEU A 23 1.32 -5.87 -0.51
CA LEU A 23 2.32 -6.22 0.47
C LEU A 23 3.34 -5.11 0.61
N ALA A 24 3.64 -4.69 1.84
CA ALA A 24 4.70 -3.74 2.13
C ALA A 24 5.50 -4.16 3.38
N TRP A 25 6.78 -3.81 3.40
CA TRP A 25 7.66 -4.04 4.55
C TRP A 25 7.77 -2.79 5.41
N ASP A 26 7.43 -2.90 6.69
CA ASP A 26 7.72 -1.88 7.69
C ASP A 26 8.99 -2.26 8.47
N ALA A 27 10.10 -1.63 8.13
CA ALA A 27 11.38 -1.88 8.77
C ALA A 27 11.41 -1.44 10.25
N ARG A 28 10.55 -0.51 10.66
CA ARG A 28 10.50 0.02 12.03
C ARG A 28 9.83 -0.95 12.98
N SER A 29 8.71 -1.51 12.57
CA SER A 29 7.99 -2.53 13.37
C SER A 29 8.47 -3.95 13.08
N ARG A 30 9.33 -4.14 12.06
CA ARG A 30 9.76 -5.45 11.56
C ARG A 30 8.56 -6.34 11.24
N SER A 31 7.62 -5.78 10.50
CA SER A 31 6.41 -6.49 10.09
C SER A 31 6.08 -6.26 8.62
N LEU A 32 5.37 -7.19 8.06
CA LEU A 32 4.72 -7.05 6.77
C LEU A 32 3.34 -6.42 6.99
N MET A 33 3.02 -5.42 6.18
CA MET A 33 1.65 -4.95 6.03
C MET A 33 1.05 -5.59 4.79
N LEU A 34 -0.12 -6.19 4.94
CA LEU A 34 -0.84 -6.88 3.88
C LEU A 34 -2.17 -6.19 3.63
N GLY A 35 -2.50 -6.01 2.36
CA GLY A 35 -3.78 -5.49 1.92
C GLY A 35 -4.60 -6.59 1.27
N LYS A 36 -5.80 -6.84 1.81
CA LYS A 36 -6.81 -7.68 1.19
C LYS A 36 -7.75 -6.81 0.37
N GLU A 37 -7.85 -7.09 -0.91
CA GLU A 37 -8.54 -6.24 -1.88
C GLU A 37 -9.99 -5.97 -1.45
N ARG A 38 -10.76 -7.02 -1.23
CA ARG A 38 -12.20 -6.90 -0.90
C ARG A 38 -12.76 -8.18 -0.26
N SER A 39 -14.01 -8.10 0.18
CA SER A 39 -14.86 -9.20 0.67
C SER A 39 -14.34 -9.96 1.90
N PRO A 40 -14.10 -9.33 3.03
CA PRO A 40 -14.04 -7.89 3.26
C PRO A 40 -12.69 -7.30 2.87
N MET A 41 -12.66 -6.04 2.47
CA MET A 41 -11.43 -5.27 2.34
C MET A 41 -10.80 -5.10 3.72
N GLY A 42 -9.47 -5.18 3.79
CA GLY A 42 -8.79 -5.08 5.06
C GLY A 42 -7.29 -4.87 4.96
N LEU A 43 -6.73 -4.26 5.99
CA LEU A 43 -5.31 -4.17 6.23
C LEU A 43 -4.93 -5.06 7.42
N PHE A 44 -3.79 -5.69 7.31
CA PHE A 44 -3.29 -6.61 8.33
C PHE A 44 -1.81 -6.36 8.56
N SER A 45 -1.36 -6.63 9.78
CA SER A 45 0.05 -6.63 10.15
C SER A 45 0.48 -8.05 10.50
N LEU A 46 1.57 -8.49 9.91
CA LEU A 46 2.20 -9.76 10.22
C LEU A 46 3.60 -9.50 10.75
N PRO A 47 3.82 -9.61 12.07
CA PRO A 47 5.16 -9.53 12.63
C PRO A 47 6.03 -10.61 11.98
N PHE A 48 7.16 -10.19 11.42
CA PHE A 48 8.13 -11.10 10.86
C PHE A 48 9.31 -11.17 11.83
N PRO A 49 9.36 -12.18 12.65
CA PRO A 49 10.44 -12.34 13.61
C PRO A 49 11.76 -12.53 12.87
N GLY A 50 12.83 -12.24 13.55
CA GLY A 50 14.18 -12.31 13.01
C GLY A 50 14.59 -13.70 12.55
N GLU A 51 15.85 -13.98 12.67
CA GLU A 51 16.63 -15.08 12.08
C GLU A 51 16.06 -16.51 12.23
N ASP A 52 15.10 -16.71 13.12
CA ASP A 52 14.48 -18.02 13.38
C ASP A 52 13.35 -18.40 12.40
N GLY A 53 13.00 -17.51 11.49
CA GLY A 53 12.09 -17.82 10.37
C GLY A 53 10.63 -18.09 10.71
N ALA A 54 10.22 -18.01 11.97
CA ALA A 54 8.82 -18.17 12.35
C ALA A 54 8.05 -16.87 12.16
N ALA A 55 7.06 -16.83 11.29
CA ALA A 55 6.14 -15.71 11.19
C ALA A 55 5.32 -15.59 12.48
N GLY A 56 5.04 -14.37 12.90
CA GLY A 56 4.11 -14.09 13.99
C GLY A 56 2.67 -14.41 13.60
N VAL A 57 1.75 -14.13 14.49
CA VAL A 57 0.32 -14.23 14.18
C VAL A 57 -0.12 -12.96 13.47
N MET A 58 -0.73 -13.11 12.30
CA MET A 58 -1.32 -12.00 11.56
C MET A 58 -2.43 -11.35 12.37
N GLN A 59 -2.40 -10.04 12.49
CA GLN A 59 -3.36 -9.22 13.22
C GLN A 59 -4.03 -8.23 12.29
N PRO A 60 -5.33 -7.95 12.46
CA PRO A 60 -5.95 -6.83 11.78
C PRO A 60 -5.20 -5.54 12.14
N PHE A 61 -4.85 -4.76 11.12
CA PHE A 61 -4.39 -3.39 11.33
C PHE A 61 -5.62 -2.51 11.52
N ASN A 62 -5.70 -1.87 12.69
CA ASN A 62 -6.87 -1.08 13.03
C ASN A 62 -6.84 0.26 12.25
N TYR A 63 -7.83 0.46 11.44
CA TYR A 63 -8.05 1.70 10.68
C TYR A 63 -9.55 2.04 10.71
N GLY A 64 -9.84 3.33 10.54
CA GLY A 64 -11.22 3.78 10.41
C GLY A 64 -11.82 3.44 9.02
N ASN A 65 -12.87 4.14 8.63
CA ASN A 65 -13.40 4.03 7.28
C ASN A 65 -12.43 4.72 6.30
N LEU A 66 -11.79 3.94 5.42
CA LEU A 66 -10.86 4.46 4.42
C LEU A 66 -11.56 5.25 3.31
N GLY A 67 -12.86 5.09 3.13
CA GLY A 67 -13.59 5.67 2.01
C GLY A 67 -13.17 5.10 0.64
N MET A 68 -12.46 3.98 0.63
CA MET A 68 -11.95 3.28 -0.54
C MET A 68 -12.83 2.08 -0.89
N ARG A 69 -12.79 1.66 -2.15
CA ARG A 69 -13.56 0.52 -2.67
C ARG A 69 -12.73 -0.75 -2.78
N ASP A 70 -11.41 -0.59 -2.92
CA ASP A 70 -10.44 -1.67 -3.08
C ASP A 70 -9.08 -1.25 -2.51
N ILE A 71 -8.17 -2.21 -2.41
CA ILE A 71 -6.74 -1.99 -2.15
C ILE A 71 -5.97 -2.70 -3.25
N SER A 72 -5.32 -1.94 -4.12
CA SER A 72 -4.52 -2.47 -5.23
C SER A 72 -3.02 -2.53 -4.90
N SER A 73 -2.52 -1.65 -4.04
CA SER A 73 -1.11 -1.67 -3.63
C SER A 73 -0.87 -1.00 -2.28
N LEU A 74 0.26 -1.33 -1.67
CA LEU A 74 0.75 -0.77 -0.40
C LEU A 74 2.21 -0.38 -0.50
N SER A 75 2.57 0.69 0.19
CA SER A 75 3.97 1.05 0.47
C SER A 75 4.08 1.64 1.87
N ILE A 76 5.27 1.58 2.46
CA ILE A 76 5.56 2.24 3.74
C ILE A 76 6.56 3.37 3.49
N ASP A 77 6.22 4.58 3.89
CA ASP A 77 7.17 5.69 3.94
C ASP A 77 8.22 5.41 5.02
N ALA A 78 9.45 5.11 4.61
CA ALA A 78 10.55 4.78 5.52
C ALA A 78 10.88 5.90 6.50
N ARG A 79 10.56 7.17 6.18
CA ARG A 79 10.85 8.34 7.00
C ARG A 79 9.88 8.47 8.17
N THR A 80 8.60 8.17 7.96
CA THR A 80 7.52 8.36 8.93
C THR A 80 7.00 7.05 9.50
N GLY A 81 7.07 5.97 8.74
CA GLY A 81 6.40 4.69 9.00
C GLY A 81 4.90 4.75 8.66
N HIS A 82 4.47 5.76 7.90
CA HIS A 82 3.10 5.86 7.43
C HIS A 82 2.86 4.87 6.29
N ALA A 83 1.64 4.35 6.22
CA ALA A 83 1.24 3.47 5.13
C ALA A 83 0.63 4.29 3.99
N LEU A 84 1.09 4.01 2.79
CA LEU A 84 0.50 4.49 1.56
C LEU A 84 -0.40 3.39 1.00
N VAL A 85 -1.68 3.65 0.90
CA VAL A 85 -2.70 2.69 0.44
C VAL A 85 -3.24 3.17 -0.90
N LEU A 86 -3.00 2.39 -1.95
CA LEU A 86 -3.46 2.67 -3.30
C LEU A 86 -4.80 1.99 -3.57
N SER A 87 -5.72 2.73 -4.19
CA SER A 87 -6.99 2.21 -4.69
C SER A 87 -7.17 2.60 -6.15
N ASP A 88 -7.30 1.62 -7.03
CA ASP A 88 -7.64 1.88 -8.43
C ASP A 88 -9.10 2.32 -8.58
N GLU A 89 -10.04 1.59 -8.02
CA GLU A 89 -11.47 1.90 -8.15
C GLU A 89 -11.83 3.27 -7.56
N SER A 90 -11.15 3.70 -6.50
CA SER A 90 -11.36 5.02 -5.88
C SER A 90 -10.48 6.10 -6.50
N ARG A 91 -9.52 5.73 -7.35
CA ARG A 91 -8.55 6.62 -7.99
C ARG A 91 -7.88 7.56 -6.99
N MET A 92 -7.32 6.96 -5.95
CA MET A 92 -6.66 7.71 -4.90
C MET A 92 -5.54 6.91 -4.24
N LEU A 93 -4.57 7.63 -3.75
CA LEU A 93 -3.58 7.16 -2.81
C LEU A 93 -3.86 7.82 -1.47
N LEU A 94 -4.04 7.04 -0.42
CA LEU A 94 -4.30 7.49 0.94
C LEU A 94 -3.07 7.26 1.81
N GLU A 95 -2.69 8.25 2.59
CA GLU A 95 -1.67 8.12 3.61
C GLU A 95 -2.32 7.91 4.98
N LEU A 96 -1.94 6.84 5.66
CA LEU A 96 -2.35 6.54 7.03
C LEU A 96 -1.17 6.67 7.98
N ASP A 97 -1.39 7.27 9.13
CA ASP A 97 -0.42 7.23 10.20
C ASP A 97 -0.27 5.81 10.80
N ARG A 98 0.67 5.64 11.71
CA ARG A 98 0.93 4.35 12.36
C ARG A 98 -0.22 3.83 13.23
N SER A 99 -1.19 4.68 13.54
CA SER A 99 -2.41 4.36 14.28
C SER A 99 -3.59 4.07 13.35
N GLY A 100 -3.40 4.17 12.02
CA GLY A 100 -4.43 3.93 11.02
C GLY A 100 -5.32 5.14 10.73
N HIS A 101 -4.96 6.34 11.20
CA HIS A 101 -5.72 7.55 10.89
C HIS A 101 -5.28 8.13 9.55
N PRO A 102 -6.22 8.56 8.69
CA PRO A 102 -5.90 9.29 7.47
C PRO A 102 -5.15 10.60 7.76
N VAL A 103 -4.01 10.80 7.11
CA VAL A 103 -3.15 12.00 7.22
C VAL A 103 -3.29 12.87 5.99
N SER A 104 -3.20 12.27 4.82
CA SER A 104 -3.27 12.96 3.54
C SER A 104 -3.80 12.02 2.45
N PHE A 105 -4.17 12.60 1.31
CA PHE A 105 -4.49 11.80 0.13
C PHE A 105 -4.04 12.50 -1.15
N LEU A 106 -3.74 11.72 -2.17
CA LEU A 106 -3.45 12.16 -3.52
C LEU A 106 -4.53 11.63 -4.46
N SER A 107 -5.28 12.52 -5.10
CA SER A 107 -6.25 12.12 -6.12
C SER A 107 -5.56 11.75 -7.42
N LEU A 108 -5.94 10.63 -8.00
CA LEU A 108 -5.49 10.16 -9.31
C LEU A 108 -6.50 10.49 -10.42
N THR A 109 -7.41 11.41 -10.16
CA THR A 109 -8.42 11.87 -11.11
C THR A 109 -7.83 12.90 -12.07
N GLY A 110 -8.22 12.84 -13.34
CA GLY A 110 -7.79 13.82 -14.34
C GLY A 110 -8.19 15.26 -13.98
N GLY A 111 -7.36 16.21 -14.33
CA GLY A 111 -7.51 17.63 -13.98
C GLY A 111 -6.98 17.99 -12.58
N LEU A 112 -6.50 17.01 -11.80
CA LEU A 112 -5.92 17.23 -10.49
C LEU A 112 -4.45 16.78 -10.46
N ASN A 113 -3.66 17.39 -9.58
CA ASN A 113 -2.26 17.04 -9.33
C ASN A 113 -1.38 16.95 -10.60
N GLY A 114 -1.64 17.78 -11.60
CA GLY A 114 -0.90 17.79 -12.87
C GLY A 114 -1.30 16.69 -13.86
N LEU A 115 -2.30 15.89 -13.56
CA LEU A 115 -2.79 14.85 -14.45
C LEU A 115 -3.77 15.43 -15.48
N GLU A 116 -3.45 15.32 -16.77
CA GLU A 116 -4.41 15.66 -17.85
C GLU A 116 -5.57 14.65 -17.87
N GLN A 117 -5.25 13.39 -17.69
CA GLN A 117 -6.21 12.28 -17.60
C GLN A 117 -6.01 11.52 -16.29
N GLY A 118 -7.10 10.97 -15.76
CA GLY A 118 -7.02 10.13 -14.56
C GLY A 118 -6.25 8.84 -14.81
N ILE A 119 -5.50 8.41 -13.81
CA ILE A 119 -4.82 7.12 -13.82
C ILE A 119 -5.88 6.04 -13.66
N LYS A 120 -5.82 5.04 -14.49
CA LYS A 120 -6.67 3.84 -14.46
C LYS A 120 -5.80 2.62 -14.26
N GLN A 121 -6.36 1.62 -13.58
CA GLN A 121 -5.67 0.37 -13.30
C GLN A 121 -4.29 0.63 -12.66
N ALA A 122 -4.31 1.40 -11.57
CA ALA A 122 -3.14 1.68 -10.76
C ALA A 122 -2.84 0.45 -9.88
N GLU A 123 -1.72 -0.26 -10.16
CA GLU A 123 -1.43 -1.56 -9.60
C GLU A 123 -0.21 -1.58 -8.66
N GLY A 124 0.58 -0.52 -8.67
CA GLY A 124 1.76 -0.46 -7.82
C GLY A 124 2.09 0.94 -7.35
N VAL A 125 2.50 1.06 -6.09
CA VAL A 125 2.97 2.31 -5.51
C VAL A 125 4.24 2.09 -4.70
N THR A 126 5.15 3.03 -4.77
CA THR A 126 6.28 3.15 -3.86
C THR A 126 6.65 4.61 -3.63
N MET A 127 7.46 4.88 -2.61
CA MET A 127 7.97 6.21 -2.30
C MET A 127 9.47 6.11 -2.01
N ASP A 128 10.23 7.11 -2.48
CA ASP A 128 11.65 7.24 -2.17
C ASP A 128 11.92 8.01 -0.86
N GLU A 129 13.18 8.13 -0.50
CA GLU A 129 13.62 8.86 0.70
C GLU A 129 13.38 10.37 0.61
N GLU A 130 13.30 10.94 -0.58
CA GLU A 130 12.97 12.34 -0.85
C GLU A 130 11.46 12.62 -0.73
N GLY A 131 10.63 11.57 -0.79
CA GLY A 131 9.19 11.64 -0.72
C GLY A 131 8.51 11.79 -2.08
N ASN A 132 9.22 11.44 -3.16
CA ASN A 132 8.61 11.28 -4.45
C ASN A 132 7.80 9.99 -4.48
N ILE A 133 6.60 10.05 -5.03
CA ILE A 133 5.69 8.91 -5.16
C ILE A 133 5.77 8.40 -6.59
N TYR A 134 5.91 7.10 -6.73
CA TYR A 134 5.97 6.40 -8.00
C TYR A 134 4.76 5.47 -8.09
N ILE A 135 4.03 5.55 -9.21
CA ILE A 135 2.86 4.71 -9.47
C ILE A 135 3.03 4.03 -10.82
N VAL A 136 2.81 2.73 -10.87
CA VAL A 136 2.68 1.97 -12.11
C VAL A 136 1.21 1.63 -12.37
N ALA A 137 0.81 1.66 -13.62
CA ALA A 137 -0.56 1.38 -14.04
C ALA A 137 -0.58 0.65 -15.38
N GLU A 138 -1.63 -0.09 -15.64
CA GLU A 138 -1.80 -0.75 -16.93
C GLU A 138 -2.11 0.25 -18.08
N PRO A 139 -1.73 -0.10 -19.33
CA PRO A 139 -1.01 -1.31 -19.74
C PRO A 139 0.51 -1.25 -19.53
N ASN A 140 1.17 -0.15 -19.30
CA ASN A 140 2.61 0.03 -19.04
C ASN A 140 2.91 1.51 -18.74
N LEU A 141 2.09 2.10 -17.90
CA LEU A 141 2.21 3.52 -17.56
C LEU A 141 2.99 3.69 -16.26
N PHE A 142 3.74 4.75 -16.19
CA PHE A 142 4.55 5.11 -15.04
C PHE A 142 4.40 6.59 -14.72
N TYR A 143 4.10 6.91 -13.47
CA TYR A 143 3.85 8.25 -13.00
C TYR A 143 4.77 8.59 -11.84
N VAL A 144 5.22 9.84 -11.79
CA VAL A 144 6.03 10.37 -10.69
C VAL A 144 5.35 11.62 -10.15
N PHE A 145 5.11 11.65 -8.85
CA PHE A 145 4.61 12.81 -8.13
C PHE A 145 5.70 13.30 -7.20
N SER A 146 6.25 14.46 -7.47
CA SER A 146 7.24 15.11 -6.62
C SER A 146 6.60 16.20 -5.79
N LYS A 147 7.13 16.42 -4.59
CA LYS A 147 6.75 17.62 -3.81
C LYS A 147 7.12 18.86 -4.62
N ALA A 148 6.17 19.78 -4.72
CA ALA A 148 6.49 21.11 -5.23
C ALA A 148 7.64 21.69 -4.41
N GLN A 149 8.76 22.06 -5.05
CA GLN A 149 9.78 22.82 -4.36
C GLN A 149 9.13 24.16 -3.92
N PRO A 150 9.32 24.60 -2.68
CA PRO A 150 8.91 25.95 -2.33
C PRO A 150 9.67 26.91 -3.27
N ASP A 151 8.92 27.80 -3.91
CA ASP A 151 9.50 28.82 -4.76
C ASP A 151 10.61 29.51 -3.98
N ALA A 152 11.83 29.50 -4.54
CA ALA A 152 12.95 30.26 -4.00
C ALA A 152 12.61 31.76 -4.14
N SER A 153 12.09 32.32 -3.07
CA SER A 153 11.84 33.76 -2.92
C SER A 153 13.11 34.51 -2.56
#